data_db91e1ec2edc6b581a99a670769da66e
#
_entry.id   db91e1ec2edc6b581a99a670769da66e
#
_cell.length_a   1.000
_cell.length_b   1.000
_cell.length_c   1.000
_cell.angle_alpha   90.00
_cell.angle_beta   90.00
_cell.angle_gamma   90.00
#
_symmetry.space_group_name_H-M   'P 1'
#
loop_
_entity.id
_entity.type
_entity.pdbx_description
1 polymer ?
#
loop_
_entity_poly.entity_id
_entity_poly.type
_entity_poly.pdbx_seq_one_letter_code
_entity_poly.pdbx_strand_id
1 'polypeptide(L)'
;MSEYKTEQKRLLLEFLAKNGDRSYTIDEIVDGIYADAGESSLGKSTVYRLMTRLVEEKRVQRFAGEKGRSFSYRIIADEHCHNHLHLKCLGCGKILHLDHETSDALLEQVRMLKGFSVNEEQTLLFGSCAECTGGQKNG
;
A
#
# COMPACT_ATOMS: atom_id res chain seq x y z
N MET A 1 -12.91 26.04 -6.41
CA MET A 1 -13.12 24.96 -6.01
C MET A 1 -12.54 23.89 -6.73
N SER A 2 -12.74 23.63 -7.98
CA SER A 2 -12.14 22.51 -8.62
C SER A 2 -10.62 22.65 -8.69
N GLU A 3 -10.10 23.85 -8.84
CA GLU A 3 -8.66 24.02 -8.89
C GLU A 3 -8.03 23.66 -7.56
N TYR A 4 -8.67 24.02 -6.48
CA TYR A 4 -8.14 23.73 -5.16
C TYR A 4 -8.13 22.21 -4.92
N LYS A 5 -9.20 21.53 -5.29
CA LYS A 5 -9.25 20.09 -5.10
C LYS A 5 -8.25 19.39 -6.01
N THR A 6 -8.05 19.90 -7.19
CA THR A 6 -7.07 19.33 -8.12
C THR A 6 -5.66 19.45 -7.57
N GLU A 7 -5.37 20.59 -6.95
CA GLU A 7 -4.05 20.78 -6.37
C GLU A 7 -3.82 19.84 -5.20
N GLN A 8 -4.84 19.64 -4.37
CA GLN A 8 -4.74 18.73 -3.24
C GLN A 8 -4.49 17.31 -3.74
N LYS A 9 -5.22 16.89 -4.75
CA LYS A 9 -5.05 15.56 -5.29
C LYS A 9 -3.66 15.40 -5.92
N ARG A 10 -3.17 16.44 -6.57
CA ARG A 10 -1.85 16.41 -7.19
C ARG A 10 -0.75 16.22 -6.13
N LEU A 11 -0.84 16.94 -5.03
CA LEU A 11 0.14 16.82 -3.96
C LEU A 11 0.15 15.41 -3.40
N LEU A 12 -1.02 14.85 -3.20
CA LEU A 12 -1.15 13.51 -2.66
C LEU A 12 -0.55 12.48 -3.62
N LEU A 13 -0.89 12.59 -4.90
CA LEU A 13 -0.38 11.63 -5.87
C LEU A 13 1.12 11.75 -6.04
N GLU A 14 1.66 12.97 -5.97
CA GLU A 14 3.10 13.15 -6.07
C GLU A 14 3.82 12.49 -4.91
N PHE A 15 3.27 12.63 -3.71
CA PHE A 15 3.89 11.99 -2.55
C PHE A 15 3.88 10.48 -2.71
N LEU A 16 2.75 9.92 -3.10
CA LEU A 16 2.63 8.48 -3.26
C LEU A 16 3.54 7.95 -4.37
N ALA A 17 3.66 8.72 -5.45
CA ALA A 17 4.48 8.28 -6.58
C ALA A 17 5.97 8.29 -6.23
N LYS A 18 6.40 9.26 -5.42
CA LYS A 18 7.80 9.32 -5.02
C LYS A 18 8.16 8.12 -4.17
N ASN A 19 7.18 7.56 -3.49
CA ASN A 19 7.43 6.45 -2.57
C ASN A 19 6.62 5.24 -2.97
N GLY A 20 6.63 4.93 -4.25
CA GLY A 20 5.73 3.94 -4.84
C GLY A 20 5.94 2.52 -4.37
N ASP A 21 7.12 2.21 -3.82
CA ASP A 21 7.38 0.86 -3.34
C ASP A 21 7.10 0.70 -1.84
N ARG A 22 6.35 1.62 -1.27
CA ARG A 22 6.01 1.54 0.15
C ARG A 22 4.53 1.77 0.32
N SER A 23 3.99 1.30 1.45
CA SER A 23 2.62 1.62 1.83
C SER A 23 2.67 2.56 3.02
N TYR A 24 1.67 3.42 3.13
CA TYR A 24 1.63 4.44 4.17
C TYR A 24 0.25 4.52 4.81
N THR A 25 0.22 4.75 6.10
CA THR A 25 -1.05 5.04 6.79
C THR A 25 -1.43 6.49 6.49
N ILE A 26 -2.66 6.86 6.82
CA ILE A 26 -3.11 8.24 6.62
C ILE A 26 -2.21 9.21 7.38
N ASP A 27 -1.86 8.88 8.63
CA ASP A 27 -1.01 9.76 9.43
C ASP A 27 0.36 9.94 8.79
N GLU A 28 0.92 8.86 8.27
CA GLU A 28 2.22 8.93 7.61
C GLU A 28 2.16 9.77 6.35
N ILE A 29 1.04 9.69 5.62
CA ILE A 29 0.88 10.48 4.41
C ILE A 29 0.78 11.97 4.76
N VAL A 30 -0.01 12.29 5.79
CA VAL A 30 -0.15 13.67 6.21
C VAL A 30 1.21 14.25 6.62
N ASP A 31 1.95 13.50 7.43
CA ASP A 31 3.25 13.95 7.88
C ASP A 31 4.23 14.10 6.72
N GLY A 32 4.19 13.18 5.77
CA GLY A 32 5.10 13.22 4.63
C GLY A 32 4.81 14.40 3.73
N ILE A 33 3.54 14.70 3.48
CA ILE A 33 3.19 15.83 2.65
C ILE A 33 3.56 17.13 3.36
N TYR A 34 3.36 17.18 4.67
CA TYR A 34 3.73 18.38 5.42
C TYR A 34 5.23 18.62 5.32
N ALA A 35 6.02 17.56 5.41
CA ALA A 35 7.46 17.69 5.30
C ALA A 35 7.90 18.21 3.94
N ASP A 36 7.16 17.80 2.88
CA ASP A 36 7.52 18.23 1.53
C ASP A 36 6.94 19.58 1.15
N ALA A 37 5.71 19.87 1.54
CA ALA A 37 4.98 21.03 1.07
C ALA A 37 4.75 22.12 2.13
N GLY A 38 4.99 21.83 3.37
CA GLY A 38 4.85 22.82 4.42
C GLY A 38 3.42 23.35 4.52
N GLU A 39 3.28 24.64 4.29
CA GLU A 39 1.98 25.28 4.44
C GLU A 39 0.96 24.76 3.45
N SER A 40 1.39 24.12 2.39
CA SER A 40 0.47 23.56 1.42
C SER A 40 0.03 22.17 1.80
N SER A 41 0.38 21.71 2.99
CA SER A 41 0.03 20.37 3.40
C SER A 41 -1.47 20.18 3.49
N LEU A 42 -1.89 18.94 3.51
CA LEU A 42 -3.29 18.58 3.55
C LEU A 42 -3.66 18.08 4.94
N GLY A 43 -4.87 18.37 5.37
CA GLY A 43 -5.35 17.88 6.64
C GLY A 43 -5.69 16.39 6.56
N LYS A 44 -5.80 15.77 7.73
CA LYS A 44 -6.06 14.35 7.82
C LYS A 44 -7.39 13.97 7.16
N SER A 45 -8.44 14.75 7.42
CA SER A 45 -9.75 14.45 6.83
C SER A 45 -9.73 14.53 5.32
N THR A 46 -9.01 15.52 4.79
CA THR A 46 -8.90 15.68 3.36
C THR A 46 -8.15 14.50 2.74
N VAL A 47 -7.05 14.09 3.37
CA VAL A 47 -6.28 12.97 2.86
C VAL A 47 -7.12 11.70 2.89
N TYR A 48 -7.84 11.47 3.98
CA TYR A 48 -8.68 10.29 4.10
C TYR A 48 -9.72 10.24 2.97
N ARG A 49 -10.37 11.37 2.72
CA ARG A 49 -11.40 11.44 1.69
C ARG A 49 -10.82 11.19 0.30
N LEU A 50 -9.67 11.80 0.02
CA LEU A 50 -9.04 11.62 -1.27
C LEU A 50 -8.54 10.19 -1.45
N MET A 51 -7.99 9.60 -0.39
CA MET A 51 -7.51 8.22 -0.49
C MET A 51 -8.66 7.25 -0.74
N THR A 52 -9.80 7.48 -0.08
CA THR A 52 -10.96 6.63 -0.30
C THR A 52 -11.38 6.69 -1.77
N ARG A 53 -11.39 7.88 -2.34
CA ARG A 53 -11.73 8.04 -3.74
C ARG A 53 -10.73 7.36 -4.66
N LEU A 54 -9.44 7.48 -4.35
CA LEU A 54 -8.42 6.85 -5.18
C LEU A 54 -8.49 5.32 -5.12
N VAL A 55 -8.90 4.79 -3.97
CA VAL A 55 -9.10 3.35 -3.87
C VAL A 55 -10.27 2.93 -4.76
N GLU A 56 -11.36 3.71 -4.75
CA GLU A 56 -12.50 3.41 -5.60
C GLU A 56 -12.13 3.49 -7.08
N GLU A 57 -11.22 4.38 -7.42
CA GLU A 57 -10.78 4.54 -8.80
C GLU A 57 -9.71 3.53 -9.19
N LYS A 58 -9.32 2.68 -8.26
CA LYS A 58 -8.30 1.65 -8.48
C LYS A 58 -6.93 2.23 -8.80
N ARG A 59 -6.65 3.41 -8.28
CA ARG A 59 -5.35 4.02 -8.42
C ARG A 59 -4.48 3.81 -7.20
N VAL A 60 -5.08 3.45 -6.09
CA VAL A 60 -4.40 3.19 -4.83
C VAL A 60 -4.93 1.89 -4.27
N GLN A 61 -4.04 1.09 -3.70
CA GLN A 61 -4.41 -0.17 -3.08
C GLN A 61 -4.43 0.03 -1.57
N ARG A 62 -5.46 -0.48 -0.92
CA ARG A 62 -5.60 -0.34 0.52
C ARG A 62 -5.40 -1.70 1.17
N PHE A 63 -4.58 -1.73 2.20
CA PHE A 63 -4.31 -2.95 2.94
C PHE A 63 -4.76 -2.79 4.38
N ALA A 64 -5.25 -3.89 4.99
CA ALA A 64 -5.62 -3.87 6.39
C ALA A 64 -4.38 -3.67 7.25
N GLY A 65 -4.55 -2.99 8.36
CA GLY A 65 -3.43 -2.73 9.26
C GLY A 65 -2.99 -3.97 10.00
N GLU A 66 -1.85 -3.86 10.65
CA GLU A 66 -1.24 -5.00 11.31
C GLU A 66 -2.10 -5.62 12.38
N LYS A 67 -2.87 -4.89 13.06
CA LYS A 67 -3.74 -5.44 14.08
C LYS A 67 -5.18 -5.13 13.76
N GLY A 68 -5.46 -4.94 12.48
CA GLY A 68 -6.81 -4.61 12.06
C GLY A 68 -7.26 -3.23 12.47
N ARG A 69 -6.30 -2.38 12.85
CA ARG A 69 -6.70 -1.08 13.36
C ARG A 69 -6.69 0.04 12.36
N SER A 70 -5.73 0.11 11.50
CA SER A 70 -5.67 1.18 10.52
C SER A 70 -5.31 0.57 9.20
N PHE A 71 -5.58 1.31 8.14
CA PHE A 71 -5.25 0.85 6.81
C PHE A 71 -3.98 1.51 6.34
N SER A 72 -3.26 0.85 5.46
CA SER A 72 -2.14 1.47 4.77
C SER A 72 -2.46 1.47 3.27
N TYR A 73 -1.83 2.36 2.54
CA TYR A 73 -2.16 2.62 1.15
C TYR A 73 -0.91 2.69 0.31
N ARG A 74 -1.00 2.21 -0.92
CA ARG A 74 0.12 2.24 -1.85
C ARG A 74 -0.41 2.58 -3.24
N ILE A 75 0.30 3.42 -3.97
CA ILE A 75 -0.12 3.77 -5.31
C ILE A 75 0.06 2.55 -6.22
N ILE A 76 -0.85 2.38 -7.15
CA ILE A 76 -0.76 1.31 -8.12
C ILE A 76 -0.11 1.90 -9.35
N ALA A 77 1.17 1.58 -9.52
CA ALA A 77 1.93 2.14 -10.63
C ALA A 77 1.78 1.31 -11.90
N ASP A 78 1.32 0.09 -11.77
CA ASP A 78 1.29 -0.82 -12.89
C ASP A 78 0.05 -1.66 -12.78
N GLU A 79 -0.62 -1.91 -13.88
CA GLU A 79 -1.83 -2.72 -13.88
C GLU A 79 -1.55 -4.13 -13.40
N HIS A 80 -0.33 -4.59 -13.53
CA HIS A 80 0.01 -5.94 -13.09
C HIS A 80 -0.03 -6.09 -11.59
N CYS A 81 -0.04 -4.98 -10.85
CA CYS A 81 -0.09 -5.06 -9.40
C CYS A 81 -1.43 -5.58 -8.88
N HIS A 82 -2.41 -5.73 -9.74
CA HIS A 82 -3.70 -6.26 -9.29
C HIS A 82 -3.71 -7.78 -9.23
N ASN A 83 -2.75 -8.42 -9.85
CA ASN A 83 -2.82 -9.86 -10.04
C ASN A 83 -1.76 -10.66 -9.32
N HIS A 84 -1.15 -10.11 -8.30
CA HIS A 84 -0.19 -10.90 -7.53
C HIS A 84 -0.14 -10.41 -6.10
N LEU A 85 0.41 -11.24 -5.23
CA LEU A 85 0.47 -10.93 -3.83
C LEU A 85 1.61 -9.96 -3.54
N HIS A 86 1.45 -9.21 -2.48
CA HIS A 86 2.46 -8.26 -2.04
C HIS A 86 2.91 -8.60 -0.63
N LEU A 87 4.15 -8.28 -0.34
CA LEU A 87 4.74 -8.53 0.96
C LEU A 87 5.19 -7.20 1.55
N LYS A 88 4.97 -7.00 2.83
CA LYS A 88 5.43 -5.78 3.48
C LYS A 88 6.38 -6.12 4.62
N CYS A 89 7.54 -5.48 4.61
CA CYS A 89 8.50 -5.64 5.70
C CYS A 89 8.09 -4.75 6.84
N LEU A 90 7.93 -5.33 8.02
CA LEU A 90 7.54 -4.56 9.19
C LEU A 90 8.70 -3.73 9.72
N GLY A 91 9.92 -4.09 9.36
CA GLY A 91 11.09 -3.35 9.83
C GLY A 91 11.34 -2.07 9.07
N CYS A 92 11.29 -2.10 7.74
CA CYS A 92 11.62 -0.94 6.93
C CYS A 92 10.46 -0.41 6.09
N GLY A 93 9.33 -1.09 6.06
CA GLY A 93 8.17 -0.63 5.31
C GLY A 93 8.20 -0.91 3.82
N LYS A 94 9.22 -1.61 3.35
CA LYS A 94 9.35 -1.89 1.93
C LYS A 94 8.26 -2.84 1.47
N ILE A 95 7.75 -2.62 0.26
CA ILE A 95 6.78 -3.52 -0.35
C ILE A 95 7.50 -4.35 -1.41
N LEU A 96 7.34 -5.65 -1.33
CA LEU A 96 7.89 -6.57 -2.32
C LEU A 96 6.74 -7.20 -3.07
N HIS A 97 6.99 -7.54 -4.33
CA HIS A 97 5.98 -8.17 -5.17
C HIS A 97 6.33 -9.62 -5.36
N LEU A 98 5.34 -10.49 -5.15
CA LEU A 98 5.54 -11.89 -5.38
C LEU A 98 5.17 -12.14 -6.84
N ASP A 99 5.96 -12.90 -7.55
CA ASP A 99 5.70 -13.14 -8.97
C ASP A 99 4.38 -13.87 -9.17
N HIS A 100 3.87 -13.81 -10.39
CA HIS A 100 2.58 -14.41 -10.72
C HIS A 100 2.53 -15.89 -10.44
N GLU A 101 3.53 -16.61 -10.83
CA GLU A 101 3.53 -18.04 -10.64
C GLU A 101 3.45 -18.43 -9.18
N THR A 102 4.26 -17.80 -8.35
CA THR A 102 4.27 -18.09 -6.92
C THR A 102 2.97 -17.66 -6.28
N SER A 103 2.46 -16.51 -6.68
CA SER A 103 1.19 -16.03 -6.15
C SER A 103 0.07 -17.00 -6.47
N ASP A 104 0.00 -17.45 -7.72
CA ASP A 104 -1.06 -18.36 -8.15
C ASP A 104 -0.95 -19.69 -7.40
N ALA A 105 0.26 -20.18 -7.20
CA ALA A 105 0.45 -21.43 -6.51
C ALA A 105 -0.02 -21.35 -5.07
N LEU A 106 0.31 -20.27 -4.39
CA LEU A 106 -0.11 -20.10 -3.00
C LEU A 106 -1.63 -19.96 -2.90
N LEU A 107 -2.22 -19.17 -3.77
CA LEU A 107 -3.67 -18.98 -3.76
C LEU A 107 -4.41 -20.27 -4.06
N GLU A 108 -3.85 -21.06 -4.97
CA GLU A 108 -4.46 -22.33 -5.32
C GLU A 108 -4.38 -23.31 -4.15
N GLN A 109 -3.28 -23.31 -3.43
CA GLN A 109 -3.12 -24.16 -2.26
C GLN A 109 -4.19 -23.81 -1.21
N VAL A 110 -4.38 -22.54 -0.95
CA VAL A 110 -5.37 -22.11 0.03
C VAL A 110 -6.76 -22.54 -0.43
N ARG A 111 -7.04 -22.35 -1.72
CA ARG A 111 -8.35 -22.69 -2.25
C ARG A 111 -8.61 -24.18 -2.13
N MET A 112 -7.62 -24.99 -2.45
CA MET A 112 -7.79 -26.43 -2.42
C MET A 112 -7.89 -26.99 -1.01
N LEU A 113 -7.13 -26.43 -0.09
CA LEU A 113 -7.12 -26.95 1.27
C LEU A 113 -8.31 -26.48 2.09
N LYS A 114 -8.78 -25.27 1.86
CA LYS A 114 -9.82 -24.70 2.68
C LYS A 114 -11.07 -24.25 1.93
N GLY A 115 -11.10 -24.38 0.63
CA GLY A 115 -12.20 -23.88 -0.16
C GLY A 115 -12.34 -22.37 -0.04
N PHE A 116 -11.22 -21.67 0.14
CA PHE A 116 -11.22 -20.26 0.45
C PHE A 116 -10.59 -19.47 -0.68
N SER A 117 -11.28 -18.45 -1.16
CA SER A 117 -10.75 -17.61 -2.23
C SER A 117 -10.18 -16.34 -1.64
N VAL A 118 -8.88 -16.17 -1.77
CA VAL A 118 -8.19 -15.00 -1.23
C VAL A 118 -8.40 -13.81 -2.17
N ASN A 119 -8.64 -12.64 -1.59
CA ASN A 119 -8.77 -11.41 -2.38
C ASN A 119 -7.36 -10.83 -2.52
N GLU A 120 -6.74 -11.05 -3.68
CA GLU A 120 -5.37 -10.62 -3.90
C GLU A 120 -5.19 -9.13 -3.80
N GLU A 121 -6.17 -8.38 -4.26
CA GLU A 121 -6.05 -6.93 -4.27
C GLU A 121 -6.00 -6.33 -2.88
N GLN A 122 -6.54 -7.02 -1.90
CA GLN A 122 -6.59 -6.51 -0.54
C GLN A 122 -5.68 -7.27 0.41
N THR A 123 -4.87 -8.16 -0.10
CA THR A 123 -4.02 -9.00 0.74
C THR A 123 -2.60 -8.48 0.79
N LEU A 124 -2.07 -8.43 1.99
CA LEU A 124 -0.70 -8.01 2.20
C LEU A 124 -0.11 -8.95 3.24
N LEU A 125 0.98 -9.60 2.90
CA LEU A 125 1.65 -10.50 3.84
C LEU A 125 2.72 -9.73 4.58
N PHE A 126 2.71 -9.83 5.89
CA PHE A 126 3.64 -9.09 6.72
C PHE A 126 4.80 -9.99 7.14
N GLY A 127 5.97 -9.40 7.25
CA GLY A 127 7.14 -10.14 7.67
C GLY A 127 8.36 -9.25 7.70
N SER A 128 9.53 -9.81 7.52
CA SER A 128 10.77 -9.06 7.51
C SER A 128 11.56 -9.40 6.26
N CYS A 129 12.03 -8.38 5.58
CA CYS A 129 12.81 -8.64 4.36
C CYS A 129 14.20 -9.14 4.76
N ALA A 130 14.94 -9.61 3.76
CA ALA A 130 16.25 -10.20 4.01
C ALA A 130 17.19 -9.23 4.72
N GLU A 131 17.11 -7.96 4.37
CA GLU A 131 17.99 -6.97 4.98
C GLU A 131 17.63 -6.73 6.44
N CYS A 132 16.33 -6.73 6.75
CA CYS A 132 15.89 -6.48 8.11
C CYS A 132 16.05 -7.69 9.02
N THR A 133 16.08 -8.87 8.47
CA THR A 133 16.35 -10.04 9.29
C THR A 133 17.84 -10.15 9.57
N GLY A 134 18.61 -9.23 9.06
CA GLY A 134 20.02 -9.23 9.35
C GLY A 134 20.77 -10.32 8.64
N GLY A 135 20.20 -10.78 7.55
CA GLY A 135 20.83 -11.87 6.88
C GLY A 135 20.74 -13.18 7.62
N GLN A 136 19.92 -13.25 8.71
CA GLN A 136 19.84 -14.37 9.40
C GLN A 136 19.15 -15.27 8.65
N LYS A 137 19.53 -16.26 8.38
CA LYS A 137 18.97 -17.08 7.60
C LYS A 137 18.14 -17.78 8.23
N ASN A 138 17.80 -17.92 8.82
CA ASN A 138 17.00 -18.52 9.42
C ASN A 138 16.34 -19.06 9.06
N GLY A 139 16.47 -18.92 8.76
CA GLY A 139 15.75 -19.58 8.43
C GLY A 139 15.18 -19.60 8.48
#